data_527e29eb5e417d06ef8915586611abbd
#
_entry.id   527e29eb5e417d06ef8915586611abbd
#
_cell.length_a   1.000
_cell.length_b   1.000
_cell.length_c   1.000
_cell.angle_alpha   90.00
_cell.angle_beta   90.00
_cell.angle_gamma   90.00
#
_symmetry.space_group_name_H-M   'P 1'
#
loop_
_entity.id
_entity.type
_entity.pdbx_description
1 polymer ?
#
loop_
_entity_poly.entity_id
_entity_poly.type
_entity_poly.pdbx_seq_one_letter_code
_entity_poly.pdbx_strand_id
1 'polypeptide(L)'
;MSRRRFFAPPEAFNKQPIVLTGDEAKHLRNVLRLKVGDEVYVFDGAGKEFKCTVVGMRRDEVELGNCEEIEPPYSESPLSLTLAVALLKGEKFDLVVQKATELGVTTVIPVTTRFADIHLRDSSDAEKRVSRWRRIALEAAKQCGRARVPDIATPISFESMILDNEQSLRLFFSERDGDGLESSTRATGPITSVVTLVGSEGGWSDEEIEKAKAAGWQIVTLGGRILRAETAAIAVSVLIQHLFGDVK
;
A
#
# COMPACT_ATOMS: atom_id res chain seq x y z
N MET A 1 13.44 19.12 -11.33
CA MET A 1 14.32 18.79 -10.16
C MET A 1 13.54 17.89 -9.22
N SER A 2 14.15 16.82 -8.69
CA SER A 2 13.49 15.97 -7.71
C SER A 2 13.25 16.77 -6.42
N ARG A 3 12.02 16.76 -5.90
CA ARG A 3 11.67 17.37 -4.60
C ARG A 3 12.42 16.63 -3.48
N ARG A 4 12.99 17.35 -2.54
CA ARG A 4 13.57 16.79 -1.29
C ARG A 4 12.44 16.54 -0.32
N ARG A 5 11.90 15.31 -0.32
CA ARG A 5 10.67 14.95 0.38
C ARG A 5 10.95 14.25 1.70
N PHE A 6 10.21 14.65 2.73
CA PHE A 6 10.25 14.11 4.07
C PHE A 6 8.82 13.79 4.52
N PHE A 7 8.71 12.92 5.51
CA PHE A 7 7.44 12.56 6.12
C PHE A 7 7.34 13.17 7.52
N ALA A 8 6.16 13.71 7.84
CA ALA A 8 5.76 14.02 9.20
C ALA A 8 4.31 13.57 9.39
N PRO A 9 3.96 12.90 10.50
CA PRO A 9 2.58 12.46 10.71
C PRO A 9 1.63 13.66 10.82
N PRO A 10 0.33 13.49 10.52
CA PRO A 10 -0.64 14.61 10.50
C PRO A 10 -0.64 15.47 11.78
N GLU A 11 -0.40 14.83 12.93
CA GLU A 11 -0.38 15.51 14.24
C GLU A 11 0.78 16.50 14.37
N ALA A 12 1.86 16.31 13.61
CA ALA A 12 3.01 17.22 13.63
C ALA A 12 2.65 18.60 13.06
N PHE A 13 1.66 18.67 12.18
CA PHE A 13 1.21 19.93 11.57
C PHE A 13 0.31 20.77 12.49
N ASN A 14 -0.14 20.22 13.61
CA ASN A 14 -0.91 20.96 14.63
C ASN A 14 -0.04 21.91 15.46
N LYS A 15 1.28 21.85 15.32
CA LYS A 15 2.24 22.68 16.06
C LYS A 15 3.22 23.34 15.08
N GLN A 16 3.65 24.54 15.39
CA GLN A 16 4.71 25.22 14.66
C GLN A 16 5.82 25.66 15.63
N PRO A 17 7.08 25.44 15.26
CA PRO A 17 7.58 24.79 14.04
C PRO A 17 7.23 23.29 14.01
N ILE A 18 7.13 22.70 12.80
CA ILE A 18 7.06 21.24 12.63
C ILE A 18 8.43 20.67 12.98
N VAL A 19 8.48 19.61 13.76
CA VAL A 19 9.74 18.99 14.18
C VAL A 19 9.89 17.62 13.53
N LEU A 20 10.89 17.49 12.66
CA LEU A 20 11.34 16.19 12.17
C LEU A 20 12.29 15.56 13.17
N THR A 21 12.12 14.28 13.46
CA THR A 21 12.95 13.52 14.40
C THR A 21 13.45 12.20 13.76
N GLY A 22 14.31 11.49 14.46
CA GLY A 22 14.72 10.14 14.08
C GLY A 22 15.41 10.07 12.71
N ASP A 23 14.92 9.16 11.86
CA ASP A 23 15.54 8.91 10.55
C ASP A 23 15.31 10.05 9.56
N GLU A 24 14.20 10.78 9.64
CA GLU A 24 13.93 11.95 8.81
C GLU A 24 14.94 13.08 9.08
N ALA A 25 15.17 13.41 10.36
CA ALA A 25 16.16 14.42 10.75
C ALA A 25 17.58 14.00 10.35
N LYS A 26 17.92 12.72 10.52
CA LYS A 26 19.24 12.19 10.12
C LYS A 26 19.41 12.25 8.60
N HIS A 27 18.39 11.86 7.83
CA HIS A 27 18.41 11.90 6.37
C HIS A 27 18.63 13.34 5.88
N LEU A 28 17.84 14.29 6.38
CA LEU A 28 17.95 15.70 6.04
C LEU A 28 19.36 16.24 6.28
N ARG A 29 19.91 16.00 7.49
CA ARG A 29 21.18 16.57 7.93
C ARG A 29 22.40 15.85 7.40
N ASN A 30 22.42 14.51 7.46
CA ASN A 30 23.64 13.72 7.23
C ASN A 30 23.75 13.23 5.78
N VAL A 31 22.63 12.91 5.14
CA VAL A 31 22.60 12.41 3.77
C VAL A 31 22.48 13.57 2.79
N LEU A 32 21.45 14.41 2.92
CA LEU A 32 21.21 15.54 2.02
C LEU A 32 22.00 16.79 2.41
N ARG A 33 22.53 16.85 3.64
CA ARG A 33 23.39 17.94 4.17
C ARG A 33 22.74 19.32 4.02
N LEU A 34 21.42 19.39 4.24
CA LEU A 34 20.68 20.63 4.18
C LEU A 34 21.03 21.52 5.37
N LYS A 35 20.79 22.82 5.20
CA LYS A 35 21.11 23.88 6.18
C LYS A 35 19.86 24.69 6.52
N VAL A 36 19.94 25.46 7.59
CA VAL A 36 18.94 26.49 7.90
C VAL A 36 18.82 27.45 6.71
N GLY A 37 17.59 27.69 6.28
CA GLY A 37 17.24 28.46 5.10
C GLY A 37 16.92 27.61 3.86
N ASP A 38 17.26 26.31 3.86
CA ASP A 38 16.95 25.43 2.72
C ASP A 38 15.44 25.09 2.67
N GLU A 39 14.93 24.98 1.43
CA GLU A 39 13.56 24.54 1.18
C GLU A 39 13.46 23.01 1.14
N VAL A 40 12.40 22.50 1.76
CA VAL A 40 12.04 21.06 1.81
C VAL A 40 10.56 20.88 1.58
N TYR A 41 10.18 19.67 1.19
CA TYR A 41 8.80 19.27 1.00
C TYR A 41 8.45 18.22 2.05
N VAL A 42 7.32 18.37 2.71
CA VAL A 42 6.88 17.46 3.78
C VAL A 42 5.47 17.00 3.48
N PHE A 43 5.26 15.70 3.38
CA PHE A 43 3.92 15.14 3.22
C PHE A 43 3.46 14.48 4.53
N ASP A 44 2.14 14.46 4.73
CA ASP A 44 1.51 13.98 5.97
C ASP A 44 1.15 12.48 5.94
N GLY A 45 1.31 11.82 4.79
CA GLY A 45 0.88 10.44 4.58
C GLY A 45 -0.63 10.24 4.39
N ALA A 46 -1.41 11.30 4.55
CA ALA A 46 -2.86 11.32 4.39
C ALA A 46 -3.33 11.97 3.07
N GLY A 47 -2.39 12.47 2.27
CA GLY A 47 -2.65 13.04 0.96
C GLY A 47 -2.27 14.51 0.80
N LYS A 48 -1.77 15.16 1.85
CA LYS A 48 -1.33 16.55 1.79
C LYS A 48 0.20 16.65 1.72
N GLU A 49 0.69 17.68 1.02
CA GLU A 49 2.10 18.03 0.95
C GLU A 49 2.29 19.52 1.26
N PHE A 50 3.38 19.84 1.92
CA PHE A 50 3.70 21.18 2.37
C PHE A 50 5.11 21.55 1.90
N LYS A 51 5.26 22.78 1.43
CA LYS A 51 6.57 23.39 1.19
C LYS A 51 6.97 24.13 2.46
N CYS A 52 8.10 23.76 3.05
CA CYS A 52 8.58 24.29 4.30
C CYS A 52 10.02 24.81 4.17
N THR A 53 10.45 25.63 5.12
CA THR A 53 11.85 26.09 5.25
C THR A 53 12.47 25.52 6.51
N VAL A 54 13.70 25.05 6.45
CA VAL A 54 14.47 24.65 7.64
C VAL A 54 14.78 25.89 8.47
N VAL A 55 14.23 25.99 9.67
CA VAL A 55 14.40 27.17 10.55
C VAL A 55 15.30 26.89 11.76
N GLY A 56 15.49 25.61 12.11
CA GLY A 56 16.37 25.22 13.21
C GLY A 56 16.92 23.82 13.03
N MET A 57 18.11 23.58 13.58
CA MET A 57 18.75 22.26 13.60
C MET A 57 19.35 21.99 14.95
N ARG A 58 18.99 20.86 15.55
CA ARG A 58 19.60 20.29 16.75
C ARG A 58 20.20 18.92 16.43
N ARG A 59 20.83 18.29 17.41
CA ARG A 59 21.50 17.00 17.20
C ARG A 59 20.60 15.94 16.58
N ASP A 60 19.38 15.79 17.06
CA ASP A 60 18.45 14.73 16.67
C ASP A 60 17.10 15.26 16.17
N GLU A 61 16.99 16.58 15.96
CA GLU A 61 15.77 17.26 15.54
C GLU A 61 16.07 18.32 14.48
N VAL A 62 15.12 18.49 13.55
CA VAL A 62 15.12 19.57 12.57
C VAL A 62 13.78 20.30 12.66
N GLU A 63 13.83 21.59 12.87
CA GLU A 63 12.66 22.47 12.96
C GLU A 63 12.35 23.06 11.58
N LEU A 64 11.11 22.91 11.15
CA LEU A 64 10.62 23.42 9.88
C LEU A 64 9.55 24.48 10.14
N GLY A 65 9.72 25.65 9.52
CA GLY A 65 8.78 26.76 9.57
C GLY A 65 8.36 27.20 8.19
N ASN A 66 7.51 28.25 8.15
CA ASN A 66 6.97 28.81 6.90
C ASN A 66 6.36 27.71 6.01
N CYS A 67 5.60 26.80 6.60
CA CYS A 67 4.99 25.67 5.89
C CYS A 67 3.70 26.14 5.19
N GLU A 68 3.68 26.01 3.88
CA GLU A 68 2.55 26.29 3.00
C GLU A 68 2.05 24.99 2.38
N GLU A 69 0.74 24.73 2.45
CA GLU A 69 0.12 23.57 1.79
C GLU A 69 0.18 23.78 0.27
N ILE A 70 0.66 22.78 -0.43
CA ILE A 70 0.81 22.77 -1.89
C ILE A 70 0.20 21.51 -2.48
N GLU A 71 -0.06 21.54 -3.79
CA GLU A 71 -0.46 20.33 -4.50
C GLU A 71 0.70 19.31 -4.54
N PRO A 72 0.42 18.05 -4.18
CA PRO A 72 1.37 16.96 -4.35
C PRO A 72 1.82 16.85 -5.82
N PRO A 73 3.01 16.26 -6.09
CA PRO A 73 3.51 16.14 -7.47
C PRO A 73 2.63 15.25 -8.34
N TYR A 74 1.89 14.33 -7.74
CA TYR A 74 0.95 13.44 -8.40
C TYR A 74 -0.35 13.36 -7.59
N SER A 75 -1.49 13.41 -8.28
CA SER A 75 -2.79 13.15 -7.68
C SER A 75 -2.92 11.69 -7.28
N GLU A 76 -3.65 11.42 -6.21
CA GLU A 76 -3.99 10.04 -5.85
C GLU A 76 -5.05 9.48 -6.81
N SER A 77 -5.00 8.17 -7.03
CA SER A 77 -6.01 7.46 -7.82
C SER A 77 -7.42 7.71 -7.25
N PRO A 78 -8.43 7.91 -8.11
CA PRO A 78 -9.81 8.01 -7.68
C PRO A 78 -10.36 6.66 -7.16
N LEU A 79 -9.64 5.56 -7.42
CA LEU A 79 -10.03 4.22 -7.01
C LEU A 79 -9.53 3.90 -5.59
N SER A 80 -10.43 3.49 -4.71
CA SER A 80 -10.06 2.83 -3.45
C SER A 80 -9.74 1.36 -3.74
N LEU A 81 -8.45 1.04 -3.90
CA LEU A 81 -7.99 -0.32 -4.16
C LEU A 81 -7.43 -0.96 -2.89
N THR A 82 -8.09 -2.01 -2.42
CA THR A 82 -7.59 -2.90 -1.36
C THR A 82 -6.96 -4.13 -1.99
N LEU A 83 -5.71 -4.38 -1.68
CA LEU A 83 -4.96 -5.56 -2.09
C LEU A 83 -4.79 -6.52 -0.90
N ALA A 84 -5.60 -7.55 -0.84
CA ALA A 84 -5.44 -8.67 0.09
C ALA A 84 -4.53 -9.73 -0.55
N VAL A 85 -3.48 -10.12 0.17
CA VAL A 85 -2.51 -11.10 -0.33
C VAL A 85 -2.18 -12.11 0.76
N ALA A 86 -2.17 -13.38 0.40
CA ALA A 86 -1.68 -14.43 1.29
C ALA A 86 -0.23 -14.13 1.72
N LEU A 87 0.12 -14.50 2.95
CA LEU A 87 1.49 -14.32 3.45
C LEU A 87 2.49 -15.07 2.58
N LEU A 88 3.52 -14.38 2.11
CA LEU A 88 4.56 -14.89 1.21
C LEU A 88 5.89 -15.07 1.92
N LYS A 89 6.71 -16.03 1.46
CA LYS A 89 8.04 -16.31 2.01
C LYS A 89 9.07 -15.20 1.73
N GLY A 90 9.98 -15.05 2.65
CA GLY A 90 11.15 -14.17 2.50
C GLY A 90 10.76 -12.72 2.31
N GLU A 91 11.40 -12.06 1.36
CA GLU A 91 11.19 -10.64 1.02
C GLU A 91 10.11 -10.41 -0.05
N LYS A 92 9.39 -11.45 -0.48
CA LYS A 92 8.36 -11.34 -1.53
C LYS A 92 7.21 -10.44 -1.11
N PHE A 93 6.76 -10.55 0.15
CA PHE A 93 5.71 -9.67 0.67
C PHE A 93 6.20 -8.22 0.78
N ASP A 94 7.48 -8.00 1.09
CA ASP A 94 8.11 -6.66 1.08
C ASP A 94 8.03 -6.04 -0.32
N LEU A 95 8.35 -6.83 -1.35
CA LEU A 95 8.25 -6.40 -2.76
C LEU A 95 6.79 -6.06 -3.13
N VAL A 96 5.82 -6.88 -2.69
CA VAL A 96 4.39 -6.60 -2.92
C VAL A 96 4.01 -5.27 -2.29
N VAL A 97 4.34 -5.02 -1.02
CA VAL A 97 4.04 -3.76 -0.34
C VAL A 97 4.67 -2.56 -1.05
N GLN A 98 5.94 -2.69 -1.44
CA GLN A 98 6.63 -1.64 -2.20
C GLN A 98 5.88 -1.31 -3.50
N LYS A 99 5.59 -2.33 -4.33
CA LYS A 99 4.95 -2.13 -5.63
C LYS A 99 3.47 -1.73 -5.52
N ALA A 100 2.75 -2.27 -4.55
CA ALA A 100 1.39 -1.83 -4.25
C ALA A 100 1.34 -0.32 -3.92
N THR A 101 2.31 0.16 -3.13
CA THR A 101 2.43 1.59 -2.84
C THR A 101 2.67 2.40 -4.10
N GLU A 102 3.63 2.01 -4.93
CA GLU A 102 3.95 2.69 -6.19
C GLU A 102 2.76 2.71 -7.17
N LEU A 103 1.90 1.67 -7.12
CA LEU A 103 0.74 1.48 -8.00
C LEU A 103 -0.58 2.05 -7.43
N GLY A 104 -0.54 2.91 -6.42
CA GLY A 104 -1.74 3.60 -5.96
C GLY A 104 -2.68 2.76 -5.10
N VAL A 105 -2.27 1.58 -4.61
CA VAL A 105 -3.06 0.79 -3.65
C VAL A 105 -3.28 1.62 -2.38
N THR A 106 -4.50 1.58 -1.83
CA THR A 106 -4.88 2.34 -0.63
C THR A 106 -4.75 1.53 0.65
N THR A 107 -4.94 0.20 0.56
CA THR A 107 -4.86 -0.71 1.70
C THR A 107 -4.23 -2.02 1.29
N VAL A 108 -3.29 -2.54 2.08
CA VAL A 108 -2.73 -3.89 1.92
C VAL A 108 -3.13 -4.73 3.11
N ILE A 109 -3.78 -5.87 2.87
CA ILE A 109 -4.23 -6.81 3.90
C ILE A 109 -3.46 -8.12 3.77
N PRO A 110 -2.55 -8.44 4.71
CA PRO A 110 -1.92 -9.74 4.76
C PRO A 110 -2.95 -10.81 5.21
N VAL A 111 -3.04 -11.93 4.49
CA VAL A 111 -4.02 -12.98 4.77
C VAL A 111 -3.32 -14.30 5.08
N THR A 112 -3.76 -14.98 6.14
CA THR A 112 -3.34 -16.36 6.42
C THR A 112 -4.27 -17.32 5.70
N THR A 113 -3.69 -18.20 4.86
CA THR A 113 -4.41 -19.16 4.01
C THR A 113 -3.92 -20.58 4.26
N ARG A 114 -4.65 -21.57 3.81
CA ARG A 114 -4.35 -22.98 4.07
C ARG A 114 -2.96 -23.41 3.58
N PHE A 115 -2.57 -22.93 2.40
CA PHE A 115 -1.30 -23.30 1.77
C PHE A 115 -0.21 -22.23 1.88
N ALA A 116 -0.43 -21.20 2.71
CA ALA A 116 0.65 -20.28 3.04
C ALA A 116 1.70 -20.97 3.91
N ASP A 117 2.93 -20.99 3.46
CA ASP A 117 4.05 -21.56 4.23
C ASP A 117 4.45 -20.73 5.46
N ILE A 118 3.93 -19.50 5.56
CA ILE A 118 4.20 -18.60 6.67
C ILE A 118 3.10 -18.73 7.71
N HIS A 119 3.51 -19.17 8.90
CA HIS A 119 2.64 -19.16 10.07
C HIS A 119 3.12 -18.09 11.05
N LEU A 120 2.21 -17.24 11.47
CA LEU A 120 2.48 -16.25 12.52
C LEU A 120 2.59 -16.99 13.86
N ARG A 121 3.65 -16.76 14.59
CA ARG A 121 3.89 -17.42 15.89
C ARG A 121 2.99 -16.85 16.97
N ASP A 122 2.86 -15.52 16.99
CA ASP A 122 2.09 -14.75 17.95
C ASP A 122 1.80 -13.33 17.43
N SER A 123 1.12 -12.53 18.23
CA SER A 123 0.84 -11.13 17.91
C SER A 123 2.11 -10.28 17.74
N SER A 124 3.17 -10.57 18.48
CA SER A 124 4.45 -9.83 18.40
C SER A 124 5.16 -10.07 17.06
N ASP A 125 5.10 -11.29 16.50
CA ASP A 125 5.64 -11.56 15.14
C ASP A 125 4.83 -10.81 14.08
N ALA A 126 3.50 -10.78 14.21
CA ALA A 126 2.64 -10.00 13.33
C ALA A 126 2.95 -8.49 13.38
N GLU A 127 3.07 -7.92 14.57
CA GLU A 127 3.39 -6.51 14.78
C GLU A 127 4.75 -6.11 14.18
N LYS A 128 5.78 -6.94 14.36
CA LYS A 128 7.11 -6.71 13.76
C LYS A 128 7.06 -6.67 12.25
N ARG A 129 6.31 -7.59 11.62
CA ARG A 129 6.12 -7.63 10.17
C ARG A 129 5.38 -6.40 9.68
N VAL A 130 4.26 -6.05 10.31
CA VAL A 130 3.48 -4.86 9.96
C VAL A 130 4.31 -3.59 10.09
N SER A 131 5.08 -3.45 11.17
CA SER A 131 5.99 -2.31 11.35
C SER A 131 7.05 -2.22 10.24
N ARG A 132 7.61 -3.37 9.81
CA ARG A 132 8.53 -3.42 8.67
C ARG A 132 7.84 -2.99 7.38
N TRP A 133 6.66 -3.52 7.10
CA TRP A 133 5.92 -3.21 5.87
C TRP A 133 5.47 -1.75 5.81
N ARG A 134 5.03 -1.18 6.93
CA ARG A 134 4.71 0.26 7.03
C ARG A 134 5.91 1.14 6.69
N ARG A 135 7.10 0.75 7.14
CA ARG A 135 8.34 1.47 6.78
C ARG A 135 8.65 1.35 5.28
N ILE A 136 8.47 0.16 4.68
CA ILE A 136 8.66 -0.04 3.24
C ILE A 136 7.66 0.80 2.44
N ALA A 137 6.39 0.81 2.84
CA ALA A 137 5.36 1.62 2.21
C ALA A 137 5.69 3.12 2.28
N LEU A 138 6.16 3.61 3.44
CA LEU A 138 6.58 5.00 3.61
C LEU A 138 7.73 5.37 2.67
N GLU A 139 8.78 4.55 2.60
CA GLU A 139 9.92 4.80 1.72
C GLU A 139 9.52 4.73 0.23
N ALA A 140 8.63 3.81 -0.14
CA ALA A 140 8.09 3.73 -1.48
C ALA A 140 7.25 4.98 -1.84
N ALA A 141 6.40 5.47 -0.93
CA ALA A 141 5.61 6.70 -1.13
C ALA A 141 6.52 7.93 -1.31
N LYS A 142 7.60 8.04 -0.53
CA LYS A 142 8.60 9.09 -0.72
C LYS A 142 9.21 9.07 -2.11
N GLN A 143 9.61 7.88 -2.57
CA GLN A 143 10.30 7.69 -3.83
C GLN A 143 9.38 7.90 -5.03
N CYS A 144 8.16 7.36 -5.01
CA CYS A 144 7.24 7.46 -6.15
C CYS A 144 6.48 8.80 -6.20
N GLY A 145 6.57 9.64 -5.16
CA GLY A 145 5.95 10.96 -5.15
C GLY A 145 4.53 11.01 -4.59
N ARG A 146 3.98 9.92 -4.08
CA ARG A 146 2.66 9.91 -3.43
C ARG A 146 2.70 10.68 -2.12
N ALA A 147 1.64 11.44 -1.84
CA ALA A 147 1.44 12.08 -0.54
C ALA A 147 0.63 11.20 0.43
N ARG A 148 0.06 10.10 -0.06
CA ARG A 148 -0.65 9.10 0.75
C ARG A 148 0.19 7.83 0.90
N VAL A 149 0.33 7.38 2.15
CA VAL A 149 0.90 6.07 2.46
C VAL A 149 -0.25 5.07 2.57
N PRO A 150 -0.19 3.90 1.90
CA PRO A 150 -1.24 2.91 2.06
C PRO A 150 -1.32 2.40 3.50
N ASP A 151 -2.52 2.09 3.95
CA ASP A 151 -2.70 1.39 5.21
C ASP A 151 -2.22 -0.06 5.09
N ILE A 152 -1.41 -0.50 6.06
CA ILE A 152 -0.98 -1.90 6.18
C ILE A 152 -1.70 -2.50 7.38
N ALA A 153 -2.70 -3.32 7.09
CA ALA A 153 -3.52 -3.98 8.10
C ALA A 153 -2.74 -5.05 8.87
N THR A 154 -3.20 -5.38 10.05
CA THR A 154 -2.75 -6.59 10.75
C THR A 154 -3.19 -7.83 9.97
N PRO A 155 -2.38 -8.90 9.94
CA PRO A 155 -2.76 -10.15 9.28
C PRO A 155 -4.08 -10.70 9.82
N ILE A 156 -4.97 -11.11 8.91
CA ILE A 156 -6.26 -11.72 9.23
C ILE A 156 -6.38 -13.12 8.60
N SER A 157 -7.35 -13.91 9.07
CA SER A 157 -7.62 -15.22 8.46
C SER A 157 -8.34 -15.06 7.13
N PHE A 158 -8.23 -16.09 6.28
CA PHE A 158 -9.00 -16.19 5.05
C PHE A 158 -10.51 -16.07 5.29
N GLU A 159 -11.01 -16.74 6.32
CA GLU A 159 -12.42 -16.70 6.70
C GLU A 159 -12.88 -15.28 7.06
N SER A 160 -12.06 -14.54 7.80
CA SER A 160 -12.36 -13.13 8.13
C SER A 160 -12.36 -12.27 6.88
N MET A 161 -11.40 -12.49 5.97
CA MET A 161 -11.27 -11.70 4.74
C MET A 161 -12.47 -11.84 3.81
N ILE A 162 -12.98 -13.06 3.63
CA ILE A 162 -14.08 -13.30 2.68
C ILE A 162 -15.44 -12.80 3.20
N LEU A 163 -15.59 -12.58 4.50
CA LEU A 163 -16.82 -12.11 5.12
C LEU A 163 -16.95 -10.56 5.11
N ASP A 164 -15.89 -9.83 4.81
CA ASP A 164 -15.93 -8.37 4.67
C ASP A 164 -16.72 -7.99 3.42
N ASN A 165 -17.83 -7.23 3.62
CA ASN A 165 -18.80 -6.91 2.59
C ASN A 165 -18.86 -5.42 2.22
N GLU A 166 -17.93 -4.59 2.69
CA GLU A 166 -17.99 -3.14 2.49
C GLU A 166 -17.61 -2.69 1.07
N GLN A 167 -16.93 -3.55 0.30
CA GLN A 167 -16.42 -3.20 -1.02
C GLN A 167 -17.44 -3.44 -2.14
N SER A 168 -17.47 -2.56 -3.15
CA SER A 168 -18.40 -2.64 -4.28
C SER A 168 -18.07 -3.78 -5.24
N LEU A 169 -16.80 -4.11 -5.46
CA LEU A 169 -16.33 -5.19 -6.34
C LEU A 169 -15.29 -6.04 -5.61
N ARG A 170 -15.55 -7.34 -5.54
CA ARG A 170 -14.69 -8.32 -4.84
C ARG A 170 -14.17 -9.36 -5.83
N LEU A 171 -12.87 -9.36 -6.09
CA LEU A 171 -12.19 -10.20 -7.07
C LEU A 171 -11.22 -11.15 -6.38
N PHE A 172 -11.46 -12.43 -6.54
CA PHE A 172 -10.63 -13.52 -6.03
C PHE A 172 -9.81 -14.11 -7.18
N PHE A 173 -8.52 -13.96 -7.15
CA PHE A 173 -7.64 -14.42 -8.23
C PHE A 173 -7.17 -15.85 -8.01
N SER A 174 -7.52 -16.72 -8.96
CA SER A 174 -7.14 -18.14 -9.00
C SER A 174 -6.44 -18.49 -10.30
N GLU A 175 -5.46 -19.38 -10.24
CA GLU A 175 -4.77 -19.91 -11.41
C GLU A 175 -5.55 -21.00 -12.14
N ARG A 176 -6.55 -21.61 -11.48
CA ARG A 176 -7.26 -22.79 -11.99
C ARG A 176 -8.66 -22.50 -12.51
N ASP A 177 -9.43 -21.79 -11.71
CA ASP A 177 -10.85 -21.56 -11.96
C ASP A 177 -11.14 -20.08 -12.09
N GLY A 178 -12.23 -19.73 -12.74
CA GLY A 178 -12.72 -18.37 -12.84
C GLY A 178 -12.88 -17.87 -14.26
N ASP A 179 -13.59 -16.76 -14.34
CA ASP A 179 -13.80 -16.03 -15.58
C ASP A 179 -12.61 -15.11 -15.88
N GLY A 180 -12.48 -14.69 -17.14
CA GLY A 180 -11.50 -13.66 -17.50
C GLY A 180 -11.82 -12.32 -16.83
N LEU A 181 -10.79 -11.51 -16.55
CA LEU A 181 -10.94 -10.24 -15.85
C LEU A 181 -11.95 -9.30 -16.51
N GLU A 182 -11.97 -9.20 -17.83
CA GLU A 182 -12.91 -8.35 -18.56
C GLU A 182 -14.38 -8.74 -18.34
N SER A 183 -14.69 -10.05 -18.27
CA SER A 183 -16.03 -10.53 -17.99
C SER A 183 -16.45 -10.27 -16.55
N SER A 184 -15.54 -10.45 -15.62
CA SER A 184 -15.75 -10.25 -14.18
C SER A 184 -15.84 -8.78 -13.78
N THR A 185 -15.43 -7.86 -14.65
CA THR A 185 -15.43 -6.41 -14.36
C THR A 185 -16.54 -5.64 -15.10
N ARG A 186 -17.42 -6.33 -15.82
CA ARG A 186 -18.57 -5.71 -16.50
C ARG A 186 -19.63 -5.27 -15.49
N ALA A 187 -19.36 -4.21 -14.78
CA ALA A 187 -20.32 -3.62 -13.86
C ALA A 187 -21.25 -2.63 -14.56
N THR A 188 -22.48 -2.49 -14.05
CA THR A 188 -23.51 -1.59 -14.58
C THR A 188 -23.39 -0.15 -14.08
N GLY A 189 -22.30 0.22 -13.39
CA GLY A 189 -22.11 1.54 -12.81
C GLY A 189 -20.65 1.88 -12.55
N PRO A 190 -20.36 3.12 -12.08
CA PRO A 190 -19.01 3.52 -11.75
C PRO A 190 -18.47 2.73 -10.55
N ILE A 191 -17.31 2.09 -10.74
CA ILE A 191 -16.60 1.36 -9.68
C ILE A 191 -15.60 2.32 -9.05
N THR A 192 -15.79 2.62 -7.79
CA THR A 192 -14.91 3.51 -6.99
C THR A 192 -14.14 2.75 -5.91
N SER A 193 -14.50 1.48 -5.67
CA SER A 193 -13.90 0.63 -4.64
C SER A 193 -13.80 -0.81 -5.14
N VAL A 194 -12.60 -1.37 -5.03
CA VAL A 194 -12.31 -2.77 -5.41
C VAL A 194 -11.46 -3.41 -4.31
N VAL A 195 -11.80 -4.63 -3.96
CA VAL A 195 -10.91 -5.48 -3.18
C VAL A 195 -10.48 -6.68 -4.01
N THR A 196 -9.20 -6.94 -4.01
CA THR A 196 -8.59 -8.09 -4.71
C THR A 196 -7.98 -9.04 -3.70
N LEU A 197 -8.12 -10.35 -3.92
CA LEU A 197 -7.53 -11.37 -3.07
C LEU A 197 -6.63 -12.29 -3.90
N VAL A 198 -5.35 -12.36 -3.55
CA VAL A 198 -4.31 -13.12 -4.27
C VAL A 198 -3.70 -14.16 -3.34
N GLY A 199 -3.55 -15.39 -3.84
CA GLY A 199 -3.06 -16.55 -3.10
C GLY A 199 -1.56 -16.54 -2.83
N SER A 200 -1.13 -17.50 -2.01
CA SER A 200 0.27 -17.82 -1.77
C SER A 200 0.88 -18.64 -2.93
N GLU A 201 2.17 -19.01 -2.78
CA GLU A 201 2.85 -19.89 -3.73
C GLU A 201 2.20 -21.28 -3.85
N GLY A 202 1.48 -21.73 -2.81
CA GLY A 202 0.74 -22.98 -2.81
C GLY A 202 -0.65 -22.90 -3.46
N GLY A 203 -1.06 -21.70 -3.89
CA GLY A 203 -2.38 -21.46 -4.47
C GLY A 203 -3.52 -21.59 -3.45
N TRP A 204 -4.68 -21.99 -3.92
CA TRP A 204 -5.91 -22.12 -3.15
C TRP A 204 -6.37 -23.57 -3.05
N SER A 205 -6.95 -23.96 -1.93
CA SER A 205 -7.71 -25.20 -1.82
C SER A 205 -9.09 -25.05 -2.47
N ASP A 206 -9.67 -26.17 -2.91
CA ASP A 206 -11.03 -26.18 -3.48
C ASP A 206 -12.05 -25.64 -2.47
N GLU A 207 -11.84 -25.95 -1.18
CA GLU A 207 -12.69 -25.47 -0.09
C GLU A 207 -12.64 -23.92 0.06
N GLU A 208 -11.47 -23.30 -0.09
CA GLU A 208 -11.33 -21.84 -0.04
C GLU A 208 -12.02 -21.18 -1.24
N ILE A 209 -11.88 -21.76 -2.45
CA ILE A 209 -12.55 -21.25 -3.65
C ILE A 209 -14.07 -21.31 -3.49
N GLU A 210 -14.61 -22.44 -3.02
CA GLU A 210 -16.07 -22.58 -2.83
C GLU A 210 -16.62 -21.67 -1.73
N LYS A 211 -15.88 -21.48 -0.63
CA LYS A 211 -16.24 -20.50 0.42
C LYS A 211 -16.25 -19.06 -0.13
N ALA A 212 -15.26 -18.68 -0.94
CA ALA A 212 -15.22 -17.36 -1.57
C ALA A 212 -16.40 -17.14 -2.52
N LYS A 213 -16.72 -18.13 -3.38
CA LYS A 213 -17.92 -18.10 -4.24
C LYS A 213 -19.21 -17.92 -3.43
N ALA A 214 -19.38 -18.72 -2.37
CA ALA A 214 -20.55 -18.66 -1.50
C ALA A 214 -20.68 -17.29 -0.78
N ALA A 215 -19.54 -16.64 -0.49
CA ALA A 215 -19.49 -15.29 0.09
C ALA A 215 -19.66 -14.18 -0.97
N GLY A 216 -19.88 -14.52 -2.26
CA GLY A 216 -20.16 -13.58 -3.34
C GLY A 216 -18.90 -12.95 -3.95
N TRP A 217 -17.73 -13.56 -3.81
CA TRP A 217 -16.54 -13.17 -4.55
C TRP A 217 -16.60 -13.65 -5.98
N GLN A 218 -16.18 -12.81 -6.91
CA GLN A 218 -16.00 -13.21 -8.30
C GLN A 218 -14.65 -13.90 -8.46
N ILE A 219 -14.66 -15.15 -8.92
CA ILE A 219 -13.42 -15.89 -9.15
C ILE A 219 -12.90 -15.51 -10.53
N VAL A 220 -11.65 -15.03 -10.55
CA VAL A 220 -11.02 -14.47 -11.75
C VAL A 220 -9.74 -15.20 -12.05
N THR A 221 -9.51 -15.48 -13.33
CA THR A 221 -8.22 -15.94 -13.82
C THR A 221 -7.59 -14.91 -14.76
N LEU A 222 -6.27 -14.75 -14.66
CA LEU A 222 -5.51 -13.94 -15.62
C LEU A 222 -5.17 -14.74 -16.89
N GLY A 223 -5.35 -16.04 -16.86
CA GLY A 223 -5.09 -16.93 -17.99
C GLY A 223 -3.61 -17.10 -18.36
N GLY A 224 -3.36 -17.91 -19.38
CA GLY A 224 -2.05 -18.06 -20.01
C GLY A 224 -1.03 -18.83 -19.17
N ARG A 225 -0.26 -18.14 -18.36
CA ARG A 225 0.83 -18.72 -17.56
C ARG A 225 0.54 -18.63 -16.07
N ILE A 226 1.03 -19.61 -15.31
CA ILE A 226 1.02 -19.53 -13.85
C ILE A 226 2.05 -18.46 -13.43
N LEU A 227 1.55 -17.44 -12.75
CA LEU A 227 2.37 -16.37 -12.20
C LEU A 227 2.83 -16.74 -10.78
N ARG A 228 4.01 -16.28 -10.39
CA ARG A 228 4.38 -16.30 -8.98
C ARG A 228 3.46 -15.36 -8.19
N ALA A 229 3.21 -15.65 -6.92
CA ALA A 229 2.28 -14.90 -6.09
C ALA A 229 2.59 -13.39 -6.05
N GLU A 230 3.86 -13.01 -5.88
CA GLU A 230 4.30 -11.63 -5.93
C GLU A 230 4.07 -10.98 -7.31
N THR A 231 4.27 -11.73 -8.39
CA THR A 231 4.00 -11.26 -9.76
C THR A 231 2.50 -11.09 -9.99
N ALA A 232 1.69 -12.02 -9.52
CA ALA A 232 0.23 -11.95 -9.61
C ALA A 232 -0.32 -10.71 -8.87
N ALA A 233 0.13 -10.47 -7.62
CA ALA A 233 -0.28 -9.32 -6.83
C ALA A 233 0.04 -7.99 -7.52
N ILE A 234 1.24 -7.85 -8.10
CA ILE A 234 1.66 -6.67 -8.85
C ILE A 234 0.83 -6.52 -10.13
N ALA A 235 0.69 -7.59 -10.92
CA ALA A 235 -0.07 -7.57 -12.17
C ALA A 235 -1.55 -7.21 -11.93
N VAL A 236 -2.18 -7.79 -10.91
CA VAL A 236 -3.55 -7.47 -10.49
C VAL A 236 -3.67 -5.98 -10.15
N SER A 237 -2.75 -5.44 -9.36
CA SER A 237 -2.77 -4.02 -9.01
C SER A 237 -2.70 -3.11 -10.24
N VAL A 238 -1.82 -3.42 -11.20
CA VAL A 238 -1.72 -2.67 -12.47
C VAL A 238 -3.02 -2.75 -13.27
N LEU A 239 -3.56 -3.97 -13.46
CA LEU A 239 -4.75 -4.18 -14.27
C LEU A 239 -5.98 -3.49 -13.68
N ILE A 240 -6.17 -3.56 -12.37
CA ILE A 240 -7.30 -2.90 -11.70
C ILE A 240 -7.15 -1.37 -11.73
N GLN A 241 -5.95 -0.84 -11.54
CA GLN A 241 -5.70 0.59 -11.68
C GLN A 241 -5.85 1.06 -13.14
N HIS A 242 -5.52 0.23 -14.12
CA HIS A 242 -5.74 0.54 -15.52
C HIS A 242 -7.24 0.58 -15.88
N LEU A 243 -8.03 -0.34 -15.34
CA LEU A 243 -9.47 -0.43 -15.65
C LEU A 243 -10.29 0.65 -14.92
N PHE A 244 -9.96 0.99 -13.68
CA PHE A 244 -10.81 1.81 -12.82
C PHE A 244 -10.11 2.99 -12.17
N GLY A 245 -8.78 3.05 -12.23
CA GLY A 245 -7.97 4.08 -11.59
C GLY A 245 -7.27 5.03 -12.56
N ASP A 246 -6.00 5.28 -12.32
CA ASP A 246 -5.20 6.30 -12.99
C ASP A 246 -4.03 5.76 -13.85
N VAL A 247 -3.78 4.47 -13.87
CA VAL A 247 -2.77 3.86 -14.75
C VAL A 247 -3.32 3.75 -16.17
N LYS A 248 -2.68 4.44 -17.12
CA LYS A 248 -3.10 4.53 -18.53
C LYS A 248 -2.15 3.78 -19.45
#